data_d5cac32e4edde04a43224ba3453fde22
#
_entry.id   d5cac32e4edde04a43224ba3453fde22
#
_cell.length_a   1.000
_cell.length_b   1.000
_cell.length_c   1.000
_cell.angle_alpha   90.00
_cell.angle_beta   90.00
_cell.angle_gamma   90.00
#
_symmetry.space_group_name_H-M   'P 1'
#
loop_
_entity.id
_entity.type
_entity.pdbx_description
1 polymer ?
#
loop_
_entity_poly.entity_id
_entity_poly.type
_entity_poly.pdbx_seq_one_letter_code
_entity_poly.pdbx_strand_id
1 'polypeptide(L)' 'GIVKWFNDSKGFGFIQQEGGKDLFVHHSAIQGEGFKSLAEGDRVSFDVVAGPKGPAAENVRKL' A
#
# COMPACT_ATOMS: atom_id res chain seq x y z
N GLY A 1 8.74 2.03 -0.75
CA GLY A 1 8.33 0.68 -1.07
C GLY A 1 7.86 0.50 -2.51
N ILE A 2 7.69 -0.72 -2.86
CA ILE A 2 7.23 -1.11 -4.19
C ILE A 2 5.97 -1.94 -4.05
N VAL A 3 4.95 -1.61 -4.82
CA VAL A 3 3.69 -2.36 -4.79
C VAL A 3 3.93 -3.77 -5.33
N LYS A 4 3.67 -4.76 -4.51
CA LYS A 4 3.81 -6.16 -4.90
C LYS A 4 2.63 -6.59 -5.76
N TRP A 5 1.43 -6.28 -5.33
CA TRP A 5 0.19 -6.44 -6.08
C TRP A 5 -0.91 -5.64 -5.41
N PHE A 6 -1.94 -5.33 -6.16
CA PHE A 6 -3.10 -4.64 -5.64
C PHE A 6 -4.35 -5.09 -6.39
N ASN A 7 -5.42 -5.38 -5.65
CA ASN A 7 -6.69 -5.81 -6.23
C ASN A 7 -7.70 -4.68 -6.12
N ASP A 8 -7.98 -4.03 -7.24
CA ASP A 8 -8.90 -2.89 -7.29
C ASP A 8 -10.32 -3.25 -6.88
N SER A 9 -10.77 -4.45 -7.25
CA SER A 9 -12.12 -4.90 -6.93
C SER A 9 -12.33 -5.06 -5.44
N LYS A 10 -11.34 -5.58 -4.75
CA LYS A 10 -11.39 -5.80 -3.31
C LYS A 10 -10.87 -4.62 -2.51
N GLY A 11 -10.11 -3.74 -3.14
CA GLY A 11 -9.60 -2.53 -2.52
C GLY A 11 -8.43 -2.73 -1.58
N PHE A 12 -7.60 -3.76 -1.78
CA PHE A 12 -6.41 -3.96 -0.96
C PHE A 12 -5.30 -4.66 -1.73
N GLY A 13 -4.11 -4.62 -1.15
CA GLY A 13 -2.94 -5.25 -1.72
C GLY A 13 -1.80 -5.27 -0.74
N PHE A 14 -0.59 -5.45 -1.25
CA PHE A 14 0.62 -5.51 -0.44
C PHE A 14 1.73 -4.67 -1.06
N ILE A 15 2.49 -4.03 -0.18
CA ILE A 15 3.67 -3.25 -0.54
C ILE A 15 4.88 -3.96 0.02
N GLN A 16 5.86 -4.19 -0.83
CA GLN A 16 7.14 -4.75 -0.43
C GLN A 16 8.06 -3.62 0.04
N GLN A 17 8.53 -3.70 1.27
CA GLN A 17 9.49 -2.73 1.77
C GLN A 17 10.90 -3.34 1.78
N GLU A 18 11.88 -2.49 1.55
CA GLU A 18 13.27 -2.91 1.54
C GLU A 18 13.70 -3.38 2.93
N GLY A 19 14.24 -4.58 3.01
CA GLY A 19 14.75 -5.13 4.25
C GLY A 19 13.70 -5.49 5.29
N GLY A 20 12.43 -5.49 4.92
CA GLY A 20 11.33 -5.75 5.85
C GLY A 20 10.28 -6.68 5.30
N LYS A 21 9.22 -6.85 6.05
CA LYS A 21 8.09 -7.68 5.66
C LYS A 21 7.17 -6.92 4.73
N ASP A 22 6.40 -7.66 3.92
CA ASP A 22 5.34 -7.05 3.12
C ASP A 22 4.32 -6.39 4.03
N LEU A 23 3.83 -5.23 3.57
CA LEU A 23 2.84 -4.46 4.32
C LEU A 23 1.49 -4.56 3.64
N PHE A 24 0.45 -4.79 4.43
CA PHE A 24 -0.91 -4.71 3.95
C PHE A 24 -1.26 -3.26 3.65
N VAL A 25 -1.93 -3.02 2.53
CA VAL A 25 -2.42 -1.68 2.17
C VAL A 25 -3.88 -1.78 1.72
N HIS A 26 -4.72 -0.91 2.28
CA HIS A 26 -6.13 -0.79 1.90
C HIS A 26 -6.31 0.50 1.09
N HIS A 27 -7.30 0.52 0.19
CA HIS A 27 -7.52 1.70 -0.65
C HIS A 27 -7.75 2.98 0.17
N SER A 28 -8.30 2.86 1.36
CA SER A 28 -8.51 4.01 2.24
C SER A 28 -7.20 4.63 2.73
N ALA A 29 -6.10 3.89 2.66
CA ALA A 29 -4.78 4.37 3.08
C ALA A 29 -4.05 5.11 1.95
N ILE A 30 -4.57 5.07 0.74
CA ILE A 30 -3.94 5.71 -0.42
C ILE A 30 -4.35 7.17 -0.47
N GLN A 31 -3.36 8.06 -0.51
CA GLN A 31 -3.60 9.50 -0.60
C GLN A 31 -3.80 9.92 -2.05
N GLY A 32 -4.54 11.00 -2.24
CA GLY A 32 -4.74 11.58 -3.55
C GLY A 32 -6.21 11.75 -3.87
N GLU A 33 -6.49 12.42 -4.98
CA GLU A 33 -7.84 12.64 -5.47
C GLU A 33 -8.17 11.62 -6.56
N GLY A 34 -9.46 11.33 -6.70
CA GLY A 34 -9.94 10.46 -7.74
C GLY A 34 -9.75 8.99 -7.42
N PHE A 35 -9.39 8.23 -8.43
CA PHE A 35 -9.30 6.78 -8.33
C PHE A 35 -8.09 6.34 -7.49
N LYS A 36 -8.38 5.63 -6.41
CA LYS A 36 -7.35 5.20 -5.46
C LYS A 36 -6.97 3.76 -5.74
N SER A 37 -6.03 3.57 -6.66
CA SER A 37 -5.51 2.26 -6.95
C SER A 37 -4.00 2.29 -7.11
N LEU A 38 -3.40 1.12 -7.01
CA LEU A 38 -1.96 0.94 -7.18
C LEU A 38 -1.74 -0.13 -8.24
N ALA A 39 -0.63 -0.05 -8.94
CA ALA A 39 -0.24 -1.05 -9.92
C ALA A 39 1.01 -1.77 -9.46
N GLU A 40 1.13 -3.04 -9.81
CA GLU A 40 2.32 -3.83 -9.51
C GLU A 40 3.58 -3.11 -10.01
N GLY A 41 4.55 -2.99 -9.13
CA GLY A 41 5.81 -2.33 -9.44
C GLY A 41 5.84 -0.83 -9.20
N ASP A 42 4.71 -0.22 -8.84
CA ASP A 42 4.68 1.21 -8.52
C ASP A 42 5.52 1.49 -7.28
N ARG A 43 6.25 2.60 -7.34
CA ARG A 43 6.98 3.09 -6.18
C ARG A 43 6.08 4.01 -5.37
N VAL A 44 6.08 3.80 -4.06
CA VAL A 44 5.22 4.57 -3.15
C VAL A 44 5.99 4.93 -1.89
N SER A 45 5.59 6.05 -1.30
CA SER A 45 5.97 6.40 0.06
C SER A 45 4.80 6.08 0.99
N PHE A 46 5.09 5.78 2.25
CA PHE A 46 4.06 5.37 3.20
C PHE A 46 4.59 5.45 4.62
N ASP A 47 3.66 5.37 5.57
CA ASP A 47 3.98 5.20 6.99
C ASP A 47 3.61 3.78 7.40
N VAL A 48 4.42 3.18 8.25
CA VAL A 48 4.16 1.84 8.78
C VAL A 48 3.39 1.98 10.08
N VAL A 49 2.26 1.27 10.17
CA VAL A 49 1.41 1.27 11.36
C VAL A 49 1.08 -0.17 11.73
N ALA A 50 0.78 -0.38 13.00
CA ALA A 50 0.31 -1.68 13.48
C ALA A 50 -1.17 -1.82 13.15
N GLY A 51 -1.50 -2.81 12.35
CA GLY A 51 -2.88 -3.09 11.97
C GLY A 51 -3.40 -4.37 12.62
N PRO A 52 -4.69 -4.65 12.46
CA PRO A 52 -5.31 -5.86 13.04
C PRO A 52 -4.69 -7.16 12.55
N LYS A 53 -4.16 -7.15 11.34
CA LYS A 53 -3.55 -8.32 10.70
C LYS A 53 -2.03 -8.27 10.68
N GLY A 54 -1.43 -7.32 11.39
CA GLY A 54 0.01 -7.09 11.40
C GLY A 54 0.36 -5.72 10.85
N PRO A 55 1.63 -5.50 10.46
CA PRO A 55 2.04 -4.20 9.94
C PRO A 55 1.31 -3.83 8.66
N ALA A 56 0.90 -2.58 8.59
CA ALA A 56 0.16 -2.05 7.45
C ALA A 56 0.75 -0.71 7.00
N ALA A 57 0.47 -0.33 5.76
CA ALA A 57 0.89 0.96 5.22
C ALA A 57 -0.26 1.95 5.31
N GLU A 58 0.05 3.19 5.68
CA GLU A 58 -0.88 4.31 5.66
C GLU A 58 -0.23 5.51 5.00
N ASN A 59 -1.04 6.50 4.65
CA ASN A 59 -0.57 7.70 3.95
C ASN A 59 0.24 7.35 2.70
N VAL A 60 -0.24 6.37 1.96
CA VAL A 60 0.45 5.86 0.78
C VAL A 60 0.34 6.86 -0.36
N ARG A 61 1.46 7.22 -0.95
CA ARG A 61 1.52 8.13 -2.10
C ARG A 61 2.42 7.56 -3.16
N LYS A 62 2.01 7.70 -4.41
CA LYS A 62 2.88 7.35 -5.53
C LYS A 62 4.02 8.35 -5.64
N LEU A 63 5.20 7.84 -5.89
CA LEU A 63 6.38 8.66 -6.12
C LEU A 63 6.52 9.09 -7.58
#